data_c1da430693a043e6eed412ceaa44b2e2
#
_entry.id   c1da430693a043e6eed412ceaa44b2e2
#
_cell.length_a   1.000
_cell.length_b   1.000
_cell.length_c   1.000
_cell.angle_alpha   90.00
_cell.angle_beta   90.00
_cell.angle_gamma   90.00
#
_symmetry.space_group_name_H-M   'P 1'
#
loop_
_entity.id
_entity.type
_entity.pdbx_description
1 polymer ?
#
loop_
_entity_poly.entity_id
_entity_poly.type
_entity_poly.pdbx_seq_one_letter_code
_entity_poly.pdbx_strand_id
1 'polypeptide(L)'
;MKKIGVILIALISTLSSNAQENIDDLLAAGIDDAKRFSTNYVKPANDGVAYGINNGWFNNAKTPKRFGFELSIIGNATFINDEDKQFVLNVRDYENIRFPDNSPSKGVATALGHNDPPQTVIITYDDPIFGNQEQEFELPTGIGSENINLIPTVFLQASFSPFKGTQIKGRFFPKVDVDDVKVGLYGVGLQQDFTTLLPADHLLPITISGLVAYTHLDGSYDFTSSSNVAGENQRVETETNTLLFQAIVGTRFKILNFFGAVGYISGENETSLLGTYTVSDGVFFSEDIVDPFTIESDTKGVTATLGANLKLGFFGLNAAYTIADFSSASLGMNFSF
;
A
#
# COMPACT_ATOMS: atom_id res chain seq x y z
N MET A 1 6.99 -15.05 -15.44
CA MET A 1 6.64 -15.01 -14.04
C MET A 1 7.63 -14.20 -13.19
N LYS A 2 8.97 -14.27 -13.41
CA LYS A 2 9.96 -13.46 -12.67
C LYS A 2 9.79 -11.93 -12.81
N LYS A 3 9.28 -11.41 -13.92
CA LYS A 3 9.19 -9.95 -14.18
C LYS A 3 8.00 -9.24 -13.53
N ILE A 4 6.93 -9.93 -13.14
CA ILE A 4 5.73 -9.33 -12.53
C ILE A 4 5.87 -9.25 -10.99
N GLY A 5 6.52 -10.25 -10.37
CA GLY A 5 6.93 -10.16 -8.96
C GLY A 5 7.91 -9.02 -8.71
N VAL A 6 8.80 -8.75 -9.66
CA VAL A 6 9.80 -7.66 -9.62
C VAL A 6 9.16 -6.26 -9.51
N ILE A 7 7.95 -6.03 -10.01
CA ILE A 7 7.35 -4.68 -10.01
C ILE A 7 6.75 -4.32 -8.64
N LEU A 8 6.14 -5.27 -7.92
CA LEU A 8 5.70 -5.03 -6.53
C LEU A 8 6.92 -4.93 -5.59
N ILE A 9 7.94 -5.72 -5.86
CA ILE A 9 9.25 -5.71 -5.18
C ILE A 9 9.98 -4.38 -5.47
N ALA A 10 9.94 -3.88 -6.72
CA ALA A 10 10.55 -2.60 -7.09
C ALA A 10 9.95 -1.42 -6.31
N LEU A 11 8.65 -1.45 -5.95
CA LEU A 11 8.04 -0.40 -5.13
C LEU A 11 8.62 -0.37 -3.71
N ILE A 12 8.87 -1.52 -3.11
CA ILE A 12 9.46 -1.61 -1.77
C ILE A 12 10.97 -1.32 -1.85
N SER A 13 11.67 -1.79 -2.89
CA SER A 13 13.11 -1.58 -3.06
C SER A 13 13.48 -0.16 -3.50
N THR A 14 12.62 0.56 -4.23
CA THR A 14 12.87 1.97 -4.58
C THR A 14 12.63 2.92 -3.41
N LEU A 15 11.76 2.56 -2.46
CA LEU A 15 11.67 3.26 -1.18
C LEU A 15 12.97 3.22 -0.39
N SER A 16 13.85 2.30 -0.74
CA SER A 16 15.01 1.92 0.06
C SER A 16 16.34 2.44 -0.45
N SER A 17 16.55 2.53 -1.78
CA SER A 17 17.87 2.84 -2.33
C SER A 17 18.34 4.28 -2.10
N ASN A 18 17.43 5.23 -1.90
CA ASN A 18 17.74 6.61 -1.57
C ASN A 18 17.50 6.99 -0.10
N ALA A 19 16.78 6.13 0.66
CA ALA A 19 16.56 6.34 2.08
C ALA A 19 17.71 5.81 2.95
N GLN A 20 18.55 4.96 2.41
CA GLN A 20 19.59 4.25 3.14
C GLN A 20 20.76 5.13 3.61
N GLU A 21 21.17 6.10 2.78
CA GLU A 21 22.27 7.03 3.18
C GLU A 21 21.85 7.99 4.28
N ASN A 22 20.56 8.05 4.60
CA ASN A 22 19.98 9.18 5.34
C ASN A 22 19.25 8.76 6.64
N ILE A 23 19.16 7.45 6.99
CA ILE A 23 18.46 7.03 8.20
C ILE A 23 19.22 7.42 9.46
N ASP A 24 20.56 7.33 9.45
CA ASP A 24 21.39 7.70 10.61
C ASP A 24 21.28 9.17 10.94
N ASP A 25 21.40 10.01 9.91
CA ASP A 25 21.29 11.45 10.08
C ASP A 25 19.91 11.84 10.60
N LEU A 26 18.86 11.13 10.12
CA LEU A 26 17.52 11.37 10.62
C LEU A 26 17.34 10.90 12.07
N LEU A 27 17.96 9.78 12.47
CA LEU A 27 17.97 9.32 13.86
C LEU A 27 18.83 10.22 14.76
N ALA A 28 19.89 10.84 14.22
CA ALA A 28 20.69 11.84 14.92
C ALA A 28 19.89 13.11 15.28
N ALA A 29 18.83 13.45 14.51
CA ALA A 29 17.88 14.50 14.89
C ALA A 29 17.04 14.17 16.11
N GLY A 30 17.08 12.93 16.59
CA GLY A 30 16.27 12.38 17.66
C GLY A 30 15.13 11.49 17.15
N ILE A 31 14.79 10.49 17.95
CA ILE A 31 13.79 9.46 17.61
C ILE A 31 12.41 10.08 17.32
N ASP A 32 12.01 11.10 18.07
CA ASP A 32 10.69 11.74 17.92
C ASP A 32 10.59 12.51 16.60
N ASP A 33 11.65 13.24 16.20
CA ASP A 33 11.72 13.95 14.92
C ASP A 33 11.79 12.96 13.75
N ALA A 34 12.62 11.91 13.87
CA ALA A 34 12.71 10.84 12.88
C ALA A 34 11.38 10.13 12.68
N LYS A 35 10.70 9.75 13.76
CA LYS A 35 9.38 9.12 13.73
C LYS A 35 8.32 10.03 13.07
N ARG A 36 8.30 11.31 13.42
CA ARG A 36 7.37 12.31 12.87
C ARG A 36 7.57 12.49 11.38
N PHE A 37 8.83 12.67 10.95
CA PHE A 37 9.16 12.77 9.52
C PHE A 37 8.73 11.52 8.78
N SER A 38 9.14 10.34 9.26
CA SER A 38 8.84 9.06 8.64
C SER A 38 7.34 8.77 8.57
N THR A 39 6.55 9.20 9.58
CA THR A 39 5.09 9.09 9.55
C THR A 39 4.49 9.83 8.36
N ASN A 40 4.86 11.09 8.15
CA ASN A 40 4.37 11.89 7.03
C ASN A 40 4.89 11.38 5.67
N TYR A 41 6.12 10.87 5.66
CA TYR A 41 6.79 10.36 4.47
C TYR A 41 6.13 9.07 3.96
N VAL A 42 5.85 8.08 4.84
CA VAL A 42 5.34 6.76 4.41
C VAL A 42 3.82 6.68 4.32
N LYS A 43 3.07 7.54 5.04
CA LYS A 43 1.61 7.45 5.11
C LYS A 43 0.91 7.40 3.74
N PRO A 44 1.22 8.25 2.75
CA PRO A 44 0.58 8.17 1.43
C PRO A 44 0.85 6.85 0.70
N ALA A 45 2.03 6.26 0.89
CA ALA A 45 2.35 4.95 0.31
C ALA A 45 1.53 3.84 0.96
N ASN A 46 1.40 3.85 2.29
CA ASN A 46 0.56 2.92 3.03
C ASN A 46 -0.91 3.01 2.59
N ASP A 47 -1.43 4.24 2.46
CA ASP A 47 -2.80 4.48 1.96
C ASP A 47 -2.98 3.92 0.55
N GLY A 48 -2.08 4.24 -0.38
CA GLY A 48 -2.13 3.75 -1.76
C GLY A 48 -2.08 2.22 -1.86
N VAL A 49 -1.25 1.57 -1.04
CA VAL A 49 -1.19 0.10 -0.93
C VAL A 49 -2.51 -0.45 -0.39
N ALA A 50 -3.05 0.11 0.69
CA ALA A 50 -4.31 -0.32 1.29
C ALA A 50 -5.47 -0.27 0.28
N TYR A 51 -5.58 0.81 -0.51
CA TYR A 51 -6.57 0.88 -1.61
C TYR A 51 -6.27 -0.16 -2.68
N GLY A 52 -5.02 -0.34 -3.10
CA GLY A 52 -4.60 -1.25 -4.16
C GLY A 52 -4.93 -2.71 -3.87
N ILE A 53 -4.65 -3.18 -2.65
CA ILE A 53 -4.91 -4.58 -2.24
C ILE A 53 -6.39 -4.90 -2.06
N ASN A 54 -7.26 -3.90 -2.01
CA ASN A 54 -8.72 -4.08 -1.87
C ASN A 54 -9.49 -4.02 -3.18
N ASN A 55 -8.85 -3.73 -4.31
CA ASN A 55 -9.51 -3.71 -5.60
C ASN A 55 -9.67 -5.12 -6.20
N GLY A 56 -10.66 -5.28 -7.10
CA GLY A 56 -10.86 -6.51 -7.87
C GLY A 56 -11.46 -7.69 -7.08
N TRP A 57 -12.09 -7.49 -5.91
CA TRP A 57 -12.73 -8.56 -5.15
C TRP A 57 -13.91 -9.20 -5.86
N PHE A 58 -14.54 -8.52 -6.79
CA PHE A 58 -15.66 -9.04 -7.57
C PHE A 58 -15.49 -8.69 -9.05
N ASN A 59 -16.08 -9.51 -9.91
CA ASN A 59 -16.13 -9.32 -11.35
C ASN A 59 -17.58 -9.24 -11.86
N ASN A 60 -18.57 -9.47 -10.99
CA ASN A 60 -19.99 -9.38 -11.25
C ASN A 60 -20.77 -9.28 -9.94
N ALA A 61 -21.98 -8.70 -9.97
CA ALA A 61 -22.92 -8.74 -8.86
C ALA A 61 -23.52 -10.14 -8.70
N LYS A 62 -23.76 -10.85 -9.82
CA LYS A 62 -24.33 -12.18 -9.80
C LYS A 62 -23.30 -13.23 -9.39
N THR A 63 -23.60 -13.99 -8.35
CA THR A 63 -22.78 -15.13 -7.91
C THR A 63 -22.93 -16.34 -8.84
N PRO A 64 -21.94 -17.23 -8.93
CA PRO A 64 -22.03 -18.51 -9.64
C PRO A 64 -23.18 -19.41 -9.10
N LYS A 65 -23.48 -20.48 -9.84
CA LYS A 65 -24.43 -21.50 -9.39
C LYS A 65 -23.88 -22.19 -8.14
N ARG A 66 -24.79 -22.86 -7.41
CA ARG A 66 -24.39 -23.71 -6.29
C ARG A 66 -23.31 -24.71 -6.71
N PHE A 67 -22.28 -24.85 -5.89
CA PHE A 67 -21.06 -25.62 -6.13
C PHE A 67 -20.20 -25.12 -7.30
N GLY A 68 -20.50 -23.94 -7.85
CA GLY A 68 -19.63 -23.29 -8.83
C GLY A 68 -18.31 -22.86 -8.19
N PHE A 69 -17.24 -23.05 -8.94
CA PHE A 69 -15.89 -22.69 -8.57
C PHE A 69 -15.31 -21.73 -9.62
N GLU A 70 -14.53 -20.76 -9.18
CA GLU A 70 -13.85 -19.81 -10.06
C GLU A 70 -12.43 -19.54 -9.58
N LEU A 71 -11.48 -19.57 -10.51
CA LEU A 71 -10.11 -19.11 -10.31
C LEU A 71 -9.91 -17.82 -11.09
N SER A 72 -9.26 -16.84 -10.48
CA SER A 72 -9.00 -15.55 -11.11
C SER A 72 -7.55 -15.13 -10.91
N ILE A 73 -7.00 -14.49 -11.93
CA ILE A 73 -5.76 -13.72 -11.86
C ILE A 73 -6.17 -12.27 -12.00
N ILE A 74 -5.84 -11.45 -11.00
CA ILE A 74 -6.28 -10.05 -10.92
C ILE A 74 -5.04 -9.18 -10.82
N GLY A 75 -4.94 -8.21 -11.73
CA GLY A 75 -3.95 -7.15 -11.69
C GLY A 75 -4.62 -5.80 -11.47
N ASN A 76 -4.05 -4.97 -10.60
CA ASN A 76 -4.50 -3.60 -10.36
C ASN A 76 -3.34 -2.62 -10.58
N ALA A 77 -3.71 -1.41 -10.97
CA ALA A 77 -2.85 -0.25 -11.01
C ALA A 77 -3.55 0.86 -10.22
N THR A 78 -2.99 1.21 -9.06
CA THR A 78 -3.48 2.29 -8.20
C THR A 78 -2.69 3.55 -8.53
N PHE A 79 -3.39 4.63 -8.91
CA PHE A 79 -2.77 5.86 -9.39
C PHE A 79 -2.38 6.75 -8.20
N ILE A 80 -1.22 7.37 -8.30
CA ILE A 80 -0.69 8.31 -7.33
C ILE A 80 -1.11 9.72 -7.76
N ASN A 81 -1.81 10.45 -6.88
CA ASN A 81 -2.18 11.84 -7.13
C ASN A 81 -1.01 12.78 -6.80
N ASP A 82 -1.01 13.98 -7.38
CA ASP A 82 0.06 14.94 -7.12
C ASP A 82 0.08 15.43 -5.67
N GLU A 83 -1.07 15.47 -5.01
CA GLU A 83 -1.20 15.84 -3.59
C GLU A 83 -0.55 14.81 -2.64
N ASP A 84 -0.45 13.54 -3.05
CA ASP A 84 0.15 12.46 -2.28
C ASP A 84 1.69 12.40 -2.42
N LYS A 85 2.26 13.18 -3.34
CA LYS A 85 3.70 13.20 -3.62
C LYS A 85 4.49 14.10 -2.69
N GLN A 86 3.82 15.02 -1.97
CA GLN A 86 4.48 15.97 -1.09
C GLN A 86 3.68 16.16 0.19
N PHE A 87 4.38 16.47 1.28
CA PHE A 87 3.78 16.96 2.51
C PHE A 87 4.47 18.26 2.94
N VAL A 88 3.80 19.05 3.78
CA VAL A 88 4.38 20.28 4.31
C VAL A 88 5.15 19.97 5.59
N LEU A 89 6.49 20.05 5.53
CA LEU A 89 7.34 20.03 6.71
C LEU A 89 7.34 21.41 7.35
N ASN A 90 6.75 21.50 8.56
CA ASN A 90 6.72 22.72 9.33
C ASN A 90 7.73 22.60 10.47
N VAL A 91 8.76 23.44 10.46
CA VAL A 91 9.87 23.43 11.44
C VAL A 91 9.40 23.46 12.88
N ARG A 92 8.26 24.10 13.17
CA ARG A 92 7.72 24.19 14.54
C ARG A 92 7.27 22.85 15.14
N ASP A 93 7.06 21.86 14.27
CA ASP A 93 6.63 20.52 14.68
C ASP A 93 7.82 19.62 15.03
N TYR A 94 9.06 20.09 14.81
CA TYR A 94 10.32 19.39 15.03
C TYR A 94 11.17 20.14 16.06
N GLU A 95 11.95 19.40 16.83
CA GLU A 95 12.81 19.99 17.86
C GLU A 95 14.19 20.36 17.29
N ASN A 96 14.75 19.51 16.43
CA ASN A 96 16.13 19.58 15.99
C ASN A 96 16.30 19.79 14.49
N ILE A 97 15.20 20.03 13.75
CA ILE A 97 15.23 20.19 12.29
C ILE A 97 14.88 21.63 11.90
N ARG A 98 15.69 22.23 11.04
CA ARG A 98 15.41 23.54 10.42
C ARG A 98 15.86 23.60 8.97
N PHE A 99 15.29 24.51 8.18
CA PHE A 99 15.77 24.76 6.82
C PHE A 99 16.99 25.72 6.83
N PRO A 100 17.97 25.55 5.90
CA PRO A 100 19.15 26.42 5.82
C PRO A 100 18.80 27.90 5.59
N ASP A 101 17.70 28.18 4.90
CA ASP A 101 17.20 29.53 4.62
C ASP A 101 16.28 30.09 5.71
N ASN A 102 16.13 29.40 6.85
CA ASN A 102 15.24 29.73 7.95
C ASN A 102 13.74 29.82 7.55
N SER A 103 13.34 29.17 6.45
CA SER A 103 11.94 29.07 6.09
C SER A 103 11.15 28.33 7.18
N PRO A 104 9.94 28.79 7.56
CA PRO A 104 9.15 28.15 8.61
C PRO A 104 8.54 26.83 8.15
N SER A 105 8.37 26.64 6.85
CA SER A 105 7.85 25.42 6.25
C SER A 105 8.19 25.30 4.78
N LYS A 106 8.30 24.08 4.27
CA LYS A 106 8.43 23.77 2.83
C LYS A 106 7.66 22.49 2.48
N GLY A 107 7.26 22.38 1.21
CA GLY A 107 6.84 21.12 0.63
C GLY A 107 8.02 20.21 0.43
N VAL A 108 7.95 18.99 0.94
CA VAL A 108 8.98 17.96 0.81
C VAL A 108 8.37 16.66 0.32
N ALA A 109 9.14 15.83 -0.36
CA ALA A 109 8.64 14.59 -0.94
C ALA A 109 8.14 13.61 0.12
N THR A 110 7.07 12.89 -0.23
CA THR A 110 6.69 11.64 0.42
C THR A 110 7.43 10.46 -0.22
N ALA A 111 7.22 9.26 0.29
CA ALA A 111 7.69 8.01 -0.33
C ALA A 111 7.19 7.81 -1.78
N LEU A 112 6.13 8.51 -2.18
CA LEU A 112 5.58 8.51 -3.55
C LEU A 112 6.09 9.67 -4.41
N GLY A 113 6.80 10.64 -3.82
CA GLY A 113 7.19 11.89 -4.46
C GLY A 113 8.64 11.95 -4.92
N HIS A 114 9.05 13.15 -5.26
CA HIS A 114 10.42 13.48 -5.65
C HIS A 114 10.75 14.91 -5.23
N ASN A 115 11.91 15.11 -4.62
CA ASN A 115 12.46 16.43 -4.32
C ASN A 115 13.29 16.92 -5.51
N ASP A 116 12.72 17.79 -6.34
CA ASP A 116 13.43 18.44 -7.45
C ASP A 116 13.21 19.98 -7.39
N PRO A 117 14.23 20.78 -7.02
CA PRO A 117 15.59 20.39 -6.61
C PRO A 117 15.64 19.66 -5.25
N PRO A 118 16.74 18.94 -4.95
CA PRO A 118 16.93 18.30 -3.65
C PRO A 118 16.68 19.26 -2.49
N GLN A 119 15.99 18.77 -1.44
CA GLN A 119 15.69 19.57 -0.25
C GLN A 119 16.63 19.18 0.87
N THR A 120 17.31 20.17 1.44
CA THR A 120 18.25 20.01 2.55
C THR A 120 17.66 20.62 3.82
N VAL A 121 17.89 19.99 4.94
CA VAL A 121 17.63 20.50 6.29
C VAL A 121 18.93 20.53 7.08
N ILE A 122 18.96 21.33 8.14
CA ILE A 122 20.02 21.33 9.15
C ILE A 122 19.46 20.59 10.36
N ILE A 123 20.19 19.59 10.80
CA ILE A 123 19.92 18.83 12.02
C ILE A 123 20.86 19.33 13.10
N THR A 124 20.32 19.62 14.28
CA THR A 124 21.09 19.99 15.48
C THR A 124 21.11 18.79 16.42
N TYR A 125 22.29 18.39 16.86
CA TYR A 125 22.49 17.34 17.87
C TYR A 125 23.47 17.80 18.93
N ASP A 126 23.39 17.21 20.14
CA ASP A 126 24.26 17.59 21.28
C ASP A 126 25.45 16.62 21.36
N ASP A 127 26.64 17.13 21.03
CA ASP A 127 27.89 16.38 21.19
C ASP A 127 28.40 16.54 22.64
N PRO A 128 28.68 15.44 23.34
CA PRO A 128 29.13 15.48 24.73
C PRO A 128 30.43 16.26 24.98
N ILE A 129 31.23 16.47 23.92
CA ILE A 129 32.52 17.19 24.04
C ILE A 129 32.43 18.60 23.45
N PHE A 130 31.77 18.75 22.29
CA PHE A 130 31.75 19.99 21.53
C PHE A 130 30.45 20.78 21.70
N GLY A 131 29.45 20.22 22.46
CA GLY A 131 28.13 20.81 22.60
C GLY A 131 27.33 20.74 21.32
N ASN A 132 26.35 21.61 21.15
CA ASN A 132 25.46 21.60 19.98
C ASN A 132 26.25 21.68 18.69
N GLN A 133 26.08 20.67 17.84
CA GLN A 133 26.61 20.59 16.50
C GLN A 133 25.48 20.68 15.48
N GLU A 134 25.82 21.10 14.27
CA GLU A 134 24.88 21.21 13.16
C GLU A 134 25.41 20.42 11.96
N GLN A 135 24.55 19.65 11.35
CA GLN A 135 24.84 18.89 10.13
C GLN A 135 23.80 19.17 9.07
N GLU A 136 24.25 19.39 7.84
CA GLU A 136 23.34 19.44 6.68
C GLU A 136 22.95 18.01 6.27
N PHE A 137 21.66 17.83 6.03
CA PHE A 137 21.06 16.57 5.68
C PHE A 137 20.14 16.75 4.48
N GLU A 138 20.33 15.94 3.43
CA GLU A 138 19.44 15.91 2.28
C GLU A 138 18.26 15.01 2.55
N LEU A 139 17.03 15.56 2.47
CA LEU A 139 15.82 14.80 2.71
C LEU A 139 15.60 13.71 1.66
N PRO A 140 15.14 12.51 2.07
CA PRO A 140 14.92 11.40 1.17
C PRO A 140 13.91 11.76 0.08
N THR A 141 14.11 11.19 -1.09
CA THR A 141 13.17 11.24 -2.20
C THR A 141 12.47 9.89 -2.35
N GLY A 142 11.27 9.87 -2.91
CA GLY A 142 10.49 8.66 -3.10
C GLY A 142 10.55 8.12 -4.54
N ILE A 143 9.66 7.18 -4.85
CA ILE A 143 9.57 6.52 -6.17
C ILE A 143 9.26 7.47 -7.33
N GLY A 144 8.79 8.68 -7.05
CA GLY A 144 8.60 9.72 -8.05
C GLY A 144 9.87 10.09 -8.80
N SER A 145 11.06 9.90 -8.20
CA SER A 145 12.36 10.06 -8.86
C SER A 145 12.54 9.15 -10.08
N GLU A 146 11.93 7.96 -10.06
CA GLU A 146 11.93 6.97 -11.14
C GLU A 146 10.77 7.18 -12.14
N ASN A 147 10.03 8.29 -12.04
CA ASN A 147 8.81 8.57 -12.81
C ASN A 147 7.71 7.51 -12.64
N ILE A 148 7.65 6.82 -11.50
CA ILE A 148 6.62 5.85 -11.17
C ILE A 148 5.42 6.60 -10.58
N ASN A 149 4.27 6.54 -11.28
CA ASN A 149 3.04 7.23 -10.91
C ASN A 149 1.89 6.27 -10.57
N LEU A 150 2.20 5.00 -10.32
CA LEU A 150 1.21 4.00 -9.96
C LEU A 150 1.80 2.92 -9.04
N ILE A 151 0.94 2.35 -8.21
CA ILE A 151 1.23 1.20 -7.34
C ILE A 151 0.59 -0.04 -8.00
N PRO A 152 1.36 -0.96 -8.58
CA PRO A 152 0.83 -2.17 -9.17
C PRO A 152 0.60 -3.23 -8.08
N THR A 153 -0.52 -3.96 -8.18
CA THR A 153 -0.75 -5.15 -7.35
C THR A 153 -1.27 -6.30 -8.20
N VAL A 154 -0.95 -7.53 -7.83
CA VAL A 154 -1.41 -8.73 -8.53
C VAL A 154 -1.73 -9.84 -7.53
N PHE A 155 -2.84 -10.55 -7.74
CA PHE A 155 -3.24 -11.66 -6.88
C PHE A 155 -3.79 -12.84 -7.66
N LEU A 156 -3.70 -14.00 -7.02
CA LEU A 156 -4.51 -15.15 -7.33
C LEU A 156 -5.74 -15.14 -6.41
N GLN A 157 -6.93 -15.36 -6.97
CA GLN A 157 -8.16 -15.45 -6.19
C GLN A 157 -8.91 -16.73 -6.58
N ALA A 158 -9.31 -17.50 -5.58
CA ALA A 158 -10.21 -18.63 -5.73
C ALA A 158 -11.55 -18.29 -5.09
N SER A 159 -12.64 -18.74 -5.69
CA SER A 159 -13.95 -18.57 -5.09
C SER A 159 -14.82 -19.80 -5.28
N PHE A 160 -15.69 -20.04 -4.31
CA PHE A 160 -16.58 -21.18 -4.26
C PHE A 160 -17.98 -20.76 -3.78
N SER A 161 -19.02 -21.31 -4.40
CA SER A 161 -20.41 -21.00 -4.08
C SER A 161 -21.09 -22.20 -3.39
N PRO A 162 -21.07 -22.31 -2.04
CA PRO A 162 -21.66 -23.43 -1.32
C PRO A 162 -23.18 -23.45 -1.43
N PHE A 163 -23.79 -22.28 -1.55
CA PHE A 163 -25.24 -22.09 -1.64
C PHE A 163 -25.59 -21.17 -2.80
N LYS A 164 -26.86 -21.21 -3.25
CA LYS A 164 -27.37 -20.26 -4.26
C LYS A 164 -27.29 -18.86 -3.69
N GLY A 165 -26.62 -17.96 -4.41
CA GLY A 165 -26.49 -16.56 -4.03
C GLY A 165 -25.31 -16.25 -3.11
N THR A 166 -24.63 -17.24 -2.56
CA THR A 166 -23.50 -17.05 -1.64
C THR A 166 -22.20 -17.48 -2.31
N GLN A 167 -21.18 -16.64 -2.27
CA GLN A 167 -19.83 -16.93 -2.78
C GLN A 167 -18.79 -16.59 -1.73
N ILE A 168 -17.98 -17.56 -1.35
CA ILE A 168 -16.80 -17.39 -0.49
C ILE A 168 -15.60 -17.21 -1.42
N LYS A 169 -14.73 -16.27 -1.09
CA LYS A 169 -13.53 -15.91 -1.87
C LYS A 169 -12.29 -15.99 -1.00
N GLY A 170 -11.22 -16.52 -1.55
CA GLY A 170 -9.90 -16.48 -0.96
C GLY A 170 -8.94 -15.80 -1.94
N ARG A 171 -8.17 -14.86 -1.46
CA ARG A 171 -7.15 -14.14 -2.22
C ARG A 171 -5.77 -14.47 -1.65
N PHE A 172 -4.80 -14.62 -2.52
CA PHE A 172 -3.47 -15.01 -2.13
C PHE A 172 -2.42 -14.44 -3.09
N PHE A 173 -1.37 -13.91 -2.51
CA PHE A 173 -0.09 -13.70 -3.18
C PHE A 173 0.97 -14.44 -2.38
N PRO A 174 1.70 -15.42 -2.99
CA PRO A 174 2.67 -16.22 -2.26
C PRO A 174 3.77 -15.32 -1.68
N LYS A 175 4.24 -15.67 -0.50
CA LYS A 175 5.38 -14.97 0.09
C LYS A 175 6.57 -15.11 -0.86
N VAL A 176 6.97 -14.00 -1.44
CA VAL A 176 8.11 -13.88 -2.36
C VAL A 176 9.26 -13.31 -1.55
N ASP A 177 10.40 -13.98 -1.64
CA ASP A 177 11.67 -13.55 -1.05
C ASP A 177 12.64 -13.39 -2.22
N VAL A 178 12.91 -12.13 -2.62
CA VAL A 178 13.79 -11.82 -3.76
C VAL A 178 14.69 -10.67 -3.34
N ASP A 179 15.98 -10.92 -3.42
CA ASP A 179 16.99 -10.02 -2.89
C ASP A 179 16.71 -9.73 -1.41
N ASP A 180 16.62 -8.50 -1.01
CA ASP A 180 16.40 -8.11 0.40
C ASP A 180 14.91 -7.83 0.71
N VAL A 181 13.99 -8.13 -0.23
CA VAL A 181 12.55 -7.83 -0.11
C VAL A 181 11.73 -9.10 0.10
N LYS A 182 10.86 -9.10 1.12
CA LYS A 182 9.85 -10.14 1.37
C LYS A 182 8.47 -9.52 1.35
N VAL A 183 7.56 -10.10 0.59
CA VAL A 183 6.16 -9.66 0.52
C VAL A 183 5.24 -10.86 0.44
N GLY A 184 4.17 -10.83 1.23
CA GLY A 184 3.11 -11.81 1.23
C GLY A 184 1.73 -11.15 1.39
N LEU A 185 0.69 -11.77 0.83
CA LEU A 185 -0.67 -11.28 1.00
C LEU A 185 -1.65 -12.46 1.04
N TYR A 186 -2.62 -12.37 1.94
CA TYR A 186 -3.80 -13.23 1.92
C TYR A 186 -5.05 -12.43 2.26
N GLY A 187 -6.20 -12.95 1.83
CA GLY A 187 -7.47 -12.33 2.15
C GLY A 187 -8.62 -13.30 1.99
N VAL A 188 -9.72 -12.99 2.66
CA VAL A 188 -10.96 -13.73 2.60
C VAL A 188 -12.13 -12.77 2.36
N GLY A 189 -13.11 -13.21 1.58
CA GLY A 189 -14.29 -12.40 1.27
C GLY A 189 -15.56 -13.25 1.18
N LEU A 190 -16.68 -12.59 1.46
CA LEU A 190 -18.01 -13.15 1.34
C LEU A 190 -18.87 -12.24 0.49
N GLN A 191 -19.38 -12.75 -0.62
CA GLN A 191 -20.34 -12.05 -1.46
C GLN A 191 -21.69 -12.75 -1.40
N GLN A 192 -22.77 -11.98 -1.14
CA GLN A 192 -24.14 -12.44 -1.11
C GLN A 192 -24.99 -11.73 -2.16
N ASP A 193 -25.55 -12.48 -3.11
CA ASP A 193 -26.55 -12.00 -4.07
C ASP A 193 -27.92 -11.99 -3.37
N PHE A 194 -28.38 -10.83 -2.98
CA PHE A 194 -29.66 -10.63 -2.26
C PHE A 194 -30.86 -10.83 -3.19
N THR A 195 -30.69 -10.68 -4.51
CA THR A 195 -31.79 -10.86 -5.44
C THR A 195 -32.24 -12.34 -5.48
N THR A 196 -31.36 -13.28 -5.15
CA THR A 196 -31.71 -14.70 -5.05
C THR A 196 -32.66 -15.05 -3.89
N LEU A 197 -32.84 -14.12 -2.94
CA LEU A 197 -33.75 -14.25 -1.81
C LEU A 197 -35.20 -13.78 -2.17
N LEU A 198 -35.36 -13.11 -3.31
CA LEU A 198 -36.63 -12.59 -3.77
C LEU A 198 -37.43 -13.66 -4.51
N PRO A 199 -38.75 -13.78 -4.30
CA PRO A 199 -39.58 -14.80 -4.96
C PRO A 199 -39.56 -14.71 -6.50
N ALA A 200 -39.36 -13.53 -7.04
CA ALA A 200 -39.34 -13.22 -8.50
C ALA A 200 -37.94 -12.91 -9.02
N ASP A 201 -36.89 -13.52 -8.49
CA ASP A 201 -35.50 -13.23 -8.84
C ASP A 201 -35.20 -13.33 -10.35
N HIS A 202 -35.86 -14.26 -11.03
CA HIS A 202 -35.69 -14.54 -12.45
C HIS A 202 -36.29 -13.45 -13.38
N LEU A 203 -37.17 -12.62 -12.87
CA LEU A 203 -37.79 -11.52 -13.63
C LEU A 203 -36.97 -10.22 -13.56
N LEU A 204 -36.05 -10.12 -12.61
CA LEU A 204 -35.24 -8.91 -12.45
C LEU A 204 -34.11 -8.84 -13.49
N PRO A 205 -33.99 -7.71 -14.22
CA PRO A 205 -32.92 -7.53 -15.20
C PRO A 205 -31.55 -7.26 -14.57
N ILE A 206 -31.52 -7.00 -13.27
CA ILE A 206 -30.31 -6.65 -12.50
C ILE A 206 -30.14 -7.59 -11.31
N THR A 207 -28.93 -7.67 -10.80
CA THR A 207 -28.56 -8.31 -9.54
C THR A 207 -28.06 -7.27 -8.55
N ILE A 208 -28.44 -7.40 -7.29
CA ILE A 208 -27.94 -6.60 -6.18
C ILE A 208 -27.25 -7.55 -5.21
N SER A 209 -26.01 -7.27 -4.87
CA SER A 209 -25.25 -8.07 -3.90
C SER A 209 -24.45 -7.18 -2.94
N GLY A 210 -24.10 -7.77 -1.81
CA GLY A 210 -23.17 -7.20 -0.84
C GLY A 210 -21.89 -8.03 -0.81
N LEU A 211 -20.78 -7.38 -0.53
CA LEU A 211 -19.48 -8.00 -0.32
C LEU A 211 -18.88 -7.46 0.97
N VAL A 212 -18.31 -8.36 1.77
CA VAL A 212 -17.40 -8.04 2.88
C VAL A 212 -16.12 -8.80 2.63
N ALA A 213 -14.98 -8.12 2.74
CA ALA A 213 -13.68 -8.75 2.55
C ALA A 213 -12.66 -8.22 3.57
N TYR A 214 -11.78 -9.11 3.99
CA TYR A 214 -10.59 -8.82 4.77
C TYR A 214 -9.35 -9.14 3.96
N THR A 215 -8.36 -8.25 4.00
CA THR A 215 -7.05 -8.48 3.37
C THR A 215 -5.95 -8.15 4.36
N HIS A 216 -4.96 -9.03 4.45
CA HIS A 216 -3.72 -8.83 5.18
C HIS A 216 -2.55 -8.87 4.20
N LEU A 217 -1.65 -7.90 4.33
CA LEU A 217 -0.38 -7.83 3.62
C LEU A 217 0.73 -7.71 4.65
N ASP A 218 1.77 -8.52 4.50
CA ASP A 218 3.03 -8.38 5.21
C ASP A 218 4.16 -8.09 4.21
N GLY A 219 5.05 -7.18 4.56
CA GLY A 219 6.20 -6.81 3.77
C GLY A 219 7.42 -6.52 4.63
N SER A 220 8.61 -6.85 4.16
CA SER A 220 9.85 -6.44 4.82
C SER A 220 10.93 -6.14 3.78
N TYR A 221 11.79 -5.20 4.12
CA TYR A 221 12.97 -4.87 3.37
C TYR A 221 14.18 -4.86 4.31
N ASP A 222 15.15 -5.76 4.07
CA ASP A 222 16.40 -5.86 4.81
C ASP A 222 17.49 -5.08 4.06
N PHE A 223 18.05 -4.08 4.70
CA PHE A 223 19.09 -3.24 4.12
C PHE A 223 20.43 -3.33 4.87
N THR A 224 20.58 -4.28 5.79
CA THR A 224 21.81 -4.47 6.58
C THR A 224 23.06 -4.60 5.69
N SER A 225 22.94 -5.30 4.57
CA SER A 225 24.08 -5.56 3.67
C SER A 225 24.41 -4.39 2.74
N SER A 226 23.47 -3.49 2.51
CA SER A 226 23.57 -2.33 1.59
C SER A 226 23.65 -1.00 2.33
N SER A 227 23.45 -1.00 3.64
CA SER A 227 23.54 0.19 4.49
C SER A 227 24.97 0.64 4.69
N ASN A 228 25.20 1.96 4.59
CA ASN A 228 26.43 2.59 5.09
C ASN A 228 26.38 2.82 6.61
N VAL A 229 25.24 2.49 7.22
CA VAL A 229 24.94 2.63 8.64
C VAL A 229 25.53 1.46 9.39
N ALA A 230 26.35 1.72 10.40
CA ALA A 230 26.84 0.68 11.30
C ALA A 230 25.66 0.11 12.11
N GLY A 231 25.59 -1.24 12.21
CA GLY A 231 24.53 -1.90 12.97
C GLY A 231 24.26 -3.32 12.47
N GLU A 232 23.22 -3.92 13.01
CA GLU A 232 22.86 -5.31 12.71
C GLU A 232 21.36 -5.47 12.51
N ASN A 233 20.97 -6.35 11.58
CA ASN A 233 19.57 -6.72 11.30
C ASN A 233 18.66 -5.51 10.97
N GLN A 234 19.21 -4.52 10.32
CA GLN A 234 18.51 -3.28 9.94
C GLN A 234 17.48 -3.54 8.85
N ARG A 235 16.23 -3.28 9.15
CA ARG A 235 15.13 -3.54 8.22
C ARG A 235 13.91 -2.67 8.50
N VAL A 236 13.11 -2.49 7.47
CA VAL A 236 11.75 -1.96 7.60
C VAL A 236 10.77 -3.12 7.44
N GLU A 237 9.84 -3.25 8.38
CA GLU A 237 8.70 -4.17 8.28
C GLU A 237 7.41 -3.37 8.17
N THR A 238 6.47 -3.84 7.34
CA THR A 238 5.15 -3.24 7.21
C THR A 238 4.07 -4.31 7.26
N GLU A 239 3.01 -4.03 8.02
CA GLU A 239 1.79 -4.82 8.06
C GLU A 239 0.59 -3.93 7.72
N THR A 240 -0.25 -4.41 6.82
CA THR A 240 -1.49 -3.74 6.44
C THR A 240 -2.67 -4.68 6.61
N ASN A 241 -3.61 -4.30 7.45
CA ASN A 241 -4.85 -5.02 7.70
C ASN A 241 -6.03 -4.18 7.22
N THR A 242 -6.87 -4.72 6.33
CA THR A 242 -7.98 -3.96 5.76
C THR A 242 -9.29 -4.71 5.78
N LEU A 243 -10.39 -3.97 6.00
CA LEU A 243 -11.76 -4.41 5.84
C LEU A 243 -12.43 -3.59 4.74
N LEU A 244 -13.10 -4.28 3.83
CA LEU A 244 -13.84 -3.70 2.72
C LEU A 244 -15.31 -4.12 2.79
N PHE A 245 -16.21 -3.14 2.66
CA PHE A 245 -17.66 -3.34 2.53
C PHE A 245 -18.11 -2.76 1.21
N GLN A 246 -18.87 -3.51 0.42
CA GLN A 246 -19.37 -3.04 -0.87
C GLN A 246 -20.82 -3.45 -1.11
N ALA A 247 -21.61 -2.52 -1.63
CA ALA A 247 -22.91 -2.80 -2.26
C ALA A 247 -22.70 -2.77 -3.78
N ILE A 248 -23.06 -3.85 -4.45
CA ILE A 248 -22.78 -4.11 -5.86
C ILE A 248 -24.09 -4.25 -6.61
N VAL A 249 -24.19 -3.62 -7.78
CA VAL A 249 -25.29 -3.81 -8.75
C VAL A 249 -24.70 -4.23 -10.09
N GLY A 250 -25.37 -5.14 -10.80
CA GLY A 250 -24.91 -5.59 -12.11
C GLY A 250 -26.04 -6.08 -13.00
N THR A 251 -25.77 -6.09 -14.30
CA THR A 251 -26.69 -6.62 -15.31
C THR A 251 -26.66 -8.15 -15.33
N ARG A 252 -27.66 -8.76 -16.00
CA ARG A 252 -27.78 -10.24 -16.12
C ARG A 252 -27.70 -10.72 -17.57
N PHE A 253 -26.88 -10.07 -18.39
CA PHE A 253 -26.69 -10.50 -19.77
C PHE A 253 -25.87 -11.80 -19.85
N LYS A 254 -25.99 -12.50 -20.98
CA LYS A 254 -25.34 -13.82 -21.13
C LYS A 254 -23.83 -13.73 -21.34
N ILE A 255 -23.38 -12.69 -22.06
CA ILE A 255 -21.99 -12.57 -22.53
C ILE A 255 -21.30 -11.37 -21.89
N LEU A 256 -21.84 -10.17 -22.08
CA LEU A 256 -21.25 -8.94 -21.56
C LEU A 256 -22.13 -8.39 -20.44
N ASN A 257 -21.56 -8.25 -19.24
CA ASN A 257 -22.24 -7.66 -18.09
C ASN A 257 -21.54 -6.38 -17.66
N PHE A 258 -22.31 -5.44 -17.21
CA PHE A 258 -21.83 -4.22 -16.58
C PHE A 258 -22.14 -4.29 -15.08
N PHE A 259 -21.27 -3.76 -14.28
CA PHE A 259 -21.47 -3.70 -12.84
C PHE A 259 -20.96 -2.37 -12.27
N GLY A 260 -21.53 -1.98 -11.16
CA GLY A 260 -21.08 -0.86 -10.36
C GLY A 260 -21.16 -1.22 -8.89
N ALA A 261 -20.36 -0.57 -8.08
CA ALA A 261 -20.41 -0.72 -6.63
C ALA A 261 -20.11 0.61 -5.94
N VAL A 262 -20.67 0.74 -4.73
CA VAL A 262 -20.20 1.72 -3.74
C VAL A 262 -19.72 0.95 -2.53
N GLY A 263 -18.65 1.44 -1.91
CA GLY A 263 -18.05 0.73 -0.79
C GLY A 263 -17.36 1.65 0.19
N TYR A 264 -16.90 1.05 1.26
CA TYR A 264 -16.13 1.69 2.30
C TYR A 264 -14.96 0.79 2.68
N ILE A 265 -13.76 1.36 2.74
CA ILE A 265 -12.54 0.72 3.21
C ILE A 265 -12.17 1.25 4.58
N SER A 266 -11.73 0.37 5.46
CA SER A 266 -11.08 0.69 6.72
C SER A 266 -9.82 -0.17 6.84
N GLY A 267 -8.67 0.44 7.01
CA GLY A 267 -7.38 -0.22 7.12
C GLY A 267 -6.56 0.32 8.28
N GLU A 268 -5.75 -0.54 8.83
CA GLU A 268 -4.71 -0.23 9.82
C GLU A 268 -3.38 -0.63 9.22
N ASN A 269 -2.42 0.29 9.25
CA ASN A 269 -1.08 0.08 8.73
C ASN A 269 -0.09 0.29 9.87
N GLU A 270 0.84 -0.65 10.01
CA GLU A 270 1.96 -0.57 10.92
C GLU A 270 3.25 -0.65 10.10
N THR A 271 4.17 0.30 10.32
CA THR A 271 5.49 0.31 9.68
C THR A 271 6.53 0.48 10.77
N SER A 272 7.41 -0.51 10.92
CA SER A 272 8.42 -0.57 11.96
C SER A 272 9.82 -0.48 11.37
N LEU A 273 10.66 0.39 11.94
CA LEU A 273 12.10 0.40 11.71
C LEU A 273 12.74 -0.47 12.80
N LEU A 274 13.32 -1.59 12.38
CA LEU A 274 13.83 -2.64 13.29
C LEU A 274 15.31 -2.90 13.06
N GLY A 275 15.98 -3.38 14.09
CA GLY A 275 17.41 -3.68 14.10
C GLY A 275 18.19 -2.73 14.99
N THR A 276 19.52 -2.86 14.96
CA THR A 276 20.42 -1.99 15.71
C THR A 276 21.03 -0.95 14.77
N TYR A 277 21.00 0.31 15.20
CA TYR A 277 21.54 1.47 14.50
C TYR A 277 22.56 2.14 15.40
N THR A 278 23.82 2.17 14.96
CA THR A 278 24.89 2.85 15.69
C THR A 278 24.96 4.29 15.22
N VAL A 279 24.28 5.17 15.91
CA VAL A 279 24.29 6.61 15.62
C VAL A 279 25.54 7.23 16.19
N SER A 280 26.29 7.97 15.37
CA SER A 280 27.49 8.68 15.81
C SER A 280 27.06 9.96 16.54
N ASP A 281 27.29 9.98 17.84
CA ASP A 281 27.10 11.15 18.70
C ASP A 281 28.48 11.85 18.85
N GLY A 282 28.92 12.48 17.75
CA GLY A 282 30.24 13.12 17.66
C GLY A 282 31.39 12.18 17.25
N VAL A 283 32.64 12.67 17.37
CA VAL A 283 33.86 12.02 16.88
C VAL A 283 34.27 10.78 17.71
N PHE A 284 33.79 10.66 18.94
CA PHE A 284 34.27 9.65 19.91
C PHE A 284 33.17 8.83 20.58
N PHE A 285 31.91 9.14 20.33
CA PHE A 285 30.80 8.47 20.96
C PHE A 285 29.86 7.93 19.90
N SER A 286 29.39 6.73 20.12
CA SER A 286 28.34 6.12 19.33
C SER A 286 27.34 5.49 20.31
N GLU A 287 26.06 5.67 20.05
CA GLU A 287 24.99 5.03 20.78
C GLU A 287 24.27 4.03 19.87
N ASP A 288 24.01 2.85 20.41
CA ASP A 288 23.24 1.83 19.71
C ASP A 288 21.75 2.00 20.02
N ILE A 289 20.98 2.37 19.03
CA ILE A 289 19.52 2.45 19.10
C ILE A 289 18.96 1.14 18.56
N VAL A 290 18.20 0.42 19.37
CA VAL A 290 17.58 -0.86 19.01
C VAL A 290 16.10 -0.64 18.75
N ASP A 291 15.62 -1.10 17.58
CA ASP A 291 14.23 -1.00 17.15
C ASP A 291 13.65 0.43 17.36
N PRO A 292 14.18 1.42 16.63
CA PRO A 292 13.99 2.84 16.93
C PRO A 292 12.54 3.27 17.10
N PHE A 293 11.65 2.88 16.18
CA PHE A 293 10.24 3.27 16.24
C PHE A 293 9.33 2.41 15.37
N THR A 294 8.05 2.44 15.74
CA THR A 294 6.93 1.94 14.95
C THR A 294 5.97 3.09 14.65
N ILE A 295 5.52 3.14 13.41
CA ILE A 295 4.54 4.09 12.88
C ILE A 295 3.23 3.35 12.67
N GLU A 296 2.16 3.86 13.26
CA GLU A 296 0.79 3.40 13.03
C GLU A 296 0.04 4.44 12.21
N SER A 297 -0.72 4.00 11.22
CA SER A 297 -1.58 4.87 10.43
C SER A 297 -2.86 4.17 9.99
N ASP A 298 -3.94 4.94 9.95
CA ASP A 298 -5.25 4.48 9.50
C ASP A 298 -5.51 4.92 8.06
N THR A 299 -6.09 4.03 7.26
CA THR A 299 -6.65 4.30 5.93
C THR A 299 -8.16 4.13 5.98
N LYS A 300 -8.93 5.16 5.68
CA LYS A 300 -10.40 5.10 5.65
C LYS A 300 -10.93 5.89 4.46
N GLY A 301 -11.90 5.33 3.73
CA GLY A 301 -12.49 6.09 2.63
C GLY A 301 -13.63 5.38 1.92
N VAL A 302 -14.30 6.14 1.08
CA VAL A 302 -15.41 5.66 0.25
C VAL A 302 -14.86 5.30 -1.14
N THR A 303 -15.38 4.23 -1.72
CA THR A 303 -15.02 3.77 -3.06
C THR A 303 -16.25 3.72 -3.96
N ALA A 304 -16.08 4.09 -5.23
CA ALA A 304 -17.10 3.90 -6.26
C ALA A 304 -16.47 3.18 -7.46
N THR A 305 -16.98 2.00 -7.79
CA THR A 305 -16.43 1.16 -8.85
C THR A 305 -17.41 1.04 -10.00
N LEU A 306 -16.91 1.15 -11.24
CA LEU A 306 -17.62 0.83 -12.46
C LEU A 306 -16.80 -0.17 -13.28
N GLY A 307 -17.45 -1.17 -13.87
CA GLY A 307 -16.74 -2.18 -14.64
C GLY A 307 -17.61 -2.98 -15.57
N ALA A 308 -16.93 -3.82 -16.33
CA ALA A 308 -17.55 -4.76 -17.26
C ALA A 308 -16.89 -6.15 -17.13
N ASN A 309 -17.70 -7.18 -17.36
CA ASN A 309 -17.28 -8.56 -17.39
C ASN A 309 -17.74 -9.22 -18.69
N LEU A 310 -16.79 -9.75 -19.45
CA LEU A 310 -17.00 -10.52 -20.67
C LEU A 310 -16.87 -12.01 -20.34
N LYS A 311 -17.93 -12.79 -20.54
CA LYS A 311 -17.97 -14.23 -20.27
C LYS A 311 -18.01 -15.04 -21.56
N LEU A 312 -16.98 -15.84 -21.78
CA LEU A 312 -16.79 -16.70 -22.96
C LEU A 312 -16.74 -18.18 -22.53
N GLY A 313 -17.89 -18.75 -22.18
CA GLY A 313 -17.99 -20.10 -21.66
C GLY A 313 -17.40 -20.21 -20.24
N PHE A 314 -16.35 -21.00 -20.10
CA PHE A 314 -15.61 -21.16 -18.83
C PHE A 314 -14.58 -20.05 -18.58
N PHE A 315 -14.23 -19.28 -19.61
CA PHE A 315 -13.28 -18.17 -19.54
C PHE A 315 -13.99 -16.83 -19.46
N GLY A 316 -13.46 -15.91 -18.68
CA GLY A 316 -13.96 -14.55 -18.56
C GLY A 316 -12.85 -13.52 -18.45
N LEU A 317 -13.14 -12.32 -18.93
CA LEU A 317 -12.30 -11.14 -18.74
C LEU A 317 -13.13 -10.06 -18.07
N ASN A 318 -12.57 -9.38 -17.09
CA ASN A 318 -13.19 -8.20 -16.50
C ASN A 318 -12.22 -7.03 -16.44
N ALA A 319 -12.78 -5.84 -16.57
CA ALA A 319 -12.09 -4.58 -16.34
C ALA A 319 -12.97 -3.70 -15.46
N ALA A 320 -12.35 -3.00 -14.52
CA ALA A 320 -13.03 -2.06 -13.66
C ALA A 320 -12.16 -0.84 -13.38
N TYR A 321 -12.82 0.27 -13.10
CA TYR A 321 -12.20 1.48 -12.58
C TYR A 321 -12.87 1.85 -11.26
N THR A 322 -12.05 2.09 -10.25
CA THR A 322 -12.48 2.49 -8.91
C THR A 322 -12.04 3.91 -8.65
N ILE A 323 -12.99 4.77 -8.33
CA ILE A 323 -12.79 6.15 -7.88
C ILE A 323 -12.73 6.10 -6.35
N ALA A 324 -11.65 6.63 -5.80
CA ALA A 324 -11.37 6.73 -4.37
C ALA A 324 -10.29 7.79 -4.17
N ASP A 325 -9.85 8.01 -2.93
CA ASP A 325 -8.69 8.87 -2.65
C ASP A 325 -7.49 8.41 -3.48
N PHE A 326 -7.25 7.10 -3.56
CA PHE A 326 -6.37 6.48 -4.54
C PHE A 326 -7.19 5.73 -5.59
N SER A 327 -7.45 6.37 -6.71
CA SER A 327 -8.18 5.76 -7.81
C SER A 327 -7.39 4.63 -8.45
N SER A 328 -8.06 3.61 -9.00
CA SER A 328 -7.37 2.44 -9.56
C SER A 328 -8.09 1.81 -10.75
N ALA A 329 -7.32 1.20 -11.63
CA ALA A 329 -7.80 0.33 -12.70
C ALA A 329 -7.50 -1.14 -12.35
N SER A 330 -8.47 -2.01 -12.57
CA SER A 330 -8.37 -3.45 -12.34
C SER A 330 -8.63 -4.23 -13.61
N LEU A 331 -7.84 -5.26 -13.85
CA LEU A 331 -8.03 -6.24 -14.92
C LEU A 331 -8.01 -7.64 -14.32
N GLY A 332 -8.97 -8.48 -14.73
CA GLY A 332 -9.06 -9.86 -14.24
C GLY A 332 -9.28 -10.86 -15.36
N MET A 333 -8.61 -12.00 -15.26
CA MET A 333 -8.88 -13.21 -16.04
C MET A 333 -9.50 -14.25 -15.13
N ASN A 334 -10.67 -14.78 -15.51
CA ASN A 334 -11.47 -15.66 -14.67
C ASN A 334 -11.71 -17.00 -15.37
N PHE A 335 -11.60 -18.08 -14.64
CA PHE A 335 -11.88 -19.44 -15.09
C PHE A 335 -12.96 -20.03 -14.19
N SER A 336 -14.18 -20.16 -14.74
CA SER A 336 -15.37 -20.61 -13.99
C SER A 336 -15.76 -22.04 -14.37
N PHE A 337 -16.02 -22.89 -13.36
CA PHE A 337 -16.32 -24.29 -13.48
C PHE A 337 -17.64 -24.66 -12.82
#